data_acf860d3736733a32270200d540c8a95
#
_entry.id   acf860d3736733a32270200d540c8a95
#
_cell.length_a   1.000
_cell.length_b   1.000
_cell.length_c   1.000
_cell.angle_alpha   90.00
_cell.angle_beta   90.00
_cell.angle_gamma   90.00
#
_symmetry.space_group_name_H-M   'P 1'
#
loop_
_entity.id
_entity.type
_entity.pdbx_description
1 polymer ?
#
loop_
_entity_poly.entity_id
_entity_poly.type
_entity_poly.pdbx_seq_one_letter_code
_entity_poly.pdbx_strand_id
1 'polypeptide(L)'
;MKRKICVVTGTRAEFGLLRWLMQDIARCDDLELQVIATGMHLSPEFGLTYREIEQAGFSIDSRVELLMSSDTPTGVSKAMGLGLIGFGDVYARMAPDLIVVLGDRFEIFAAAAAALVAGIPIAHLHGGELTEGAFDDAMRHSITKMSHLHFVAAEEYRRRVIQLGEDPRRVFTVGGLGVDAIKRIELLGREELEKSMDFKFQSRNLLVTFHPVTLEQQGSTQQMIELLAVLDELENTGLIFTMPNSDTGGRELMALVEAFVTRHPHARAYQSLGQLRYLSCLRHVDGVVGNSSSGLAEAPSMGTGTINIGDRQRGRLMASSVIQCEPSMSSIRSALSRLYDPEFRALLPSVLNPYGTGGAAKQIVEVLENHPLDGLLKKTFFDLAGFSESR
;
A
#
# COMPACT_ATOMS: atom_id res chain seq x y z
N MET A 1 16.41 3.62 -29.25
CA MET A 1 15.39 2.64 -28.81
C MET A 1 14.81 3.16 -27.52
N LYS A 2 13.50 3.03 -27.32
CA LYS A 2 12.88 3.36 -26.04
C LYS A 2 13.37 2.43 -24.93
N ARG A 3 13.56 2.97 -23.73
CA ARG A 3 13.90 2.18 -22.55
C ARG A 3 12.68 1.43 -22.04
N LYS A 4 12.78 0.11 -21.91
CA LYS A 4 11.69 -0.77 -21.45
C LYS A 4 11.61 -0.78 -19.93
N ILE A 5 10.56 -0.17 -19.40
CA ILE A 5 10.26 -0.10 -17.97
C ILE A 5 9.15 -1.09 -17.64
N CYS A 6 9.49 -2.16 -16.94
CA CYS A 6 8.52 -3.19 -16.56
C CYS A 6 7.99 -2.91 -15.13
N VAL A 7 6.69 -2.63 -15.02
CA VAL A 7 6.01 -2.43 -13.74
C VAL A 7 5.33 -3.73 -13.33
N VAL A 8 5.64 -4.21 -12.12
CA VAL A 8 5.01 -5.40 -11.52
C VAL A 8 3.97 -4.97 -10.51
N THR A 9 2.78 -5.55 -10.57
CA THR A 9 1.68 -5.28 -9.63
C THR A 9 0.97 -6.57 -9.22
N GLY A 10 0.82 -6.77 -7.90
CA GLY A 10 0.23 -7.97 -7.30
C GLY A 10 -1.18 -7.78 -6.77
N THR A 11 -1.56 -6.53 -6.45
CA THR A 11 -2.84 -6.24 -5.81
C THR A 11 -3.50 -4.98 -6.36
N ARG A 12 -4.82 -4.89 -6.19
CA ARG A 12 -5.57 -3.67 -6.54
C ARG A 12 -5.05 -2.41 -5.81
N ALA A 13 -4.65 -2.55 -4.55
CA ALA A 13 -4.12 -1.43 -3.77
C ALA A 13 -2.81 -0.92 -4.36
N GLU A 14 -1.90 -1.81 -4.75
CA GLU A 14 -0.67 -1.45 -5.45
C GLU A 14 -0.95 -0.80 -6.80
N PHE A 15 -1.84 -1.39 -7.61
CA PHE A 15 -2.21 -0.81 -8.90
C PHE A 15 -2.79 0.60 -8.74
N GLY A 16 -3.62 0.82 -7.71
CA GLY A 16 -4.14 2.15 -7.40
C GLY A 16 -3.04 3.20 -7.19
N LEU A 17 -1.94 2.83 -6.56
CA LEU A 17 -0.77 3.70 -6.36
C LEU A 17 0.07 3.82 -7.64
N LEU A 18 0.28 2.72 -8.37
CA LEU A 18 1.12 2.66 -9.56
C LEU A 18 0.48 3.26 -10.82
N ARG A 19 -0.85 3.31 -10.88
CA ARG A 19 -1.61 3.71 -12.07
C ARG A 19 -1.11 5.01 -12.69
N TRP A 20 -0.88 6.03 -11.88
CA TRP A 20 -0.47 7.34 -12.37
C TRP A 20 0.98 7.36 -12.84
N LEU A 21 1.86 6.63 -12.16
CA LEU A 21 3.22 6.39 -12.61
C LEU A 21 3.24 5.65 -13.96
N MET A 22 2.46 4.57 -14.08
CA MET A 22 2.33 3.81 -15.33
C MET A 22 1.82 4.69 -16.48
N GLN A 23 0.86 5.59 -16.19
CA GLN A 23 0.34 6.53 -17.19
C GLN A 23 1.41 7.53 -17.64
N ASP A 24 2.21 8.06 -16.70
CA ASP A 24 3.28 8.99 -17.02
C ASP A 24 4.42 8.30 -17.78
N ILE A 25 4.78 7.05 -17.44
CA ILE A 25 5.73 6.23 -18.20
C ILE A 25 5.23 6.02 -19.64
N ALA A 26 3.95 5.63 -19.81
CA ALA A 26 3.38 5.37 -21.14
C ALA A 26 3.30 6.62 -22.02
N ARG A 27 3.27 7.83 -21.42
CA ARG A 27 3.26 9.11 -22.15
C ARG A 27 4.65 9.65 -22.46
N CYS A 28 5.70 9.10 -21.87
CA CYS A 28 7.07 9.52 -22.13
C CYS A 28 7.54 8.93 -23.45
N ASP A 29 8.08 9.80 -24.32
CA ASP A 29 8.51 9.37 -25.65
C ASP A 29 9.75 8.47 -25.64
N ASP A 30 10.57 8.55 -24.61
CA ASP A 30 11.82 7.78 -24.48
C ASP A 30 11.64 6.47 -23.68
N LEU A 31 10.44 6.23 -23.10
CA LEU A 31 10.13 5.05 -22.32
C LEU A 31 9.10 4.14 -23.03
N GLU A 32 9.19 2.84 -22.77
CA GLU A 32 8.23 1.82 -23.17
C GLU A 32 7.72 1.12 -21.91
N LEU A 33 6.42 1.27 -21.63
CA LEU A 33 5.79 0.61 -20.49
C LEU A 33 5.56 -0.87 -20.79
N GLN A 34 6.02 -1.75 -19.91
CA GLN A 34 5.63 -3.16 -19.85
C GLN A 34 4.93 -3.42 -18.52
N VAL A 35 3.89 -4.23 -18.51
CA VAL A 35 3.08 -4.50 -17.29
C VAL A 35 3.02 -6.00 -17.03
N ILE A 36 3.40 -6.40 -15.81
CA ILE A 36 3.19 -7.75 -15.30
C ILE A 36 2.15 -7.71 -14.19
N ALA A 37 1.05 -8.43 -14.38
CA ALA A 37 0.06 -8.69 -13.33
C ALA A 37 0.34 -10.03 -12.64
N THR A 38 0.25 -10.05 -11.31
CA THR A 38 0.49 -11.25 -10.51
C THR A 38 -0.42 -11.29 -9.26
N GLY A 39 -0.24 -12.28 -8.42
CA GLY A 39 -0.84 -12.37 -7.09
C GLY A 39 -2.37 -12.28 -7.12
N MET A 40 -2.92 -11.44 -6.26
CA MET A 40 -4.37 -11.25 -6.10
C MET A 40 -5.08 -10.78 -7.38
N HIS A 41 -4.36 -10.10 -8.29
CA HIS A 41 -4.94 -9.68 -9.56
C HIS A 41 -5.49 -10.83 -10.39
N LEU A 42 -4.88 -12.01 -10.30
CA LEU A 42 -5.22 -13.18 -11.13
C LEU A 42 -6.13 -14.18 -10.43
N SER A 43 -6.46 -13.94 -9.16
CA SER A 43 -7.30 -14.85 -8.37
C SER A 43 -8.79 -14.51 -8.47
N PRO A 44 -9.65 -15.51 -8.79
CA PRO A 44 -11.10 -15.34 -8.72
C PRO A 44 -11.60 -14.98 -7.31
N GLU A 45 -10.98 -15.50 -6.28
CA GLU A 45 -11.31 -15.23 -4.87
C GLU A 45 -11.22 -13.72 -4.56
N PHE A 46 -10.26 -13.01 -5.19
CA PHE A 46 -10.05 -11.57 -5.03
C PHE A 46 -10.66 -10.73 -6.18
N GLY A 47 -11.54 -11.33 -7.00
CA GLY A 47 -12.36 -10.62 -7.99
C GLY A 47 -11.67 -10.38 -9.33
N LEU A 48 -10.58 -11.08 -9.66
CA LEU A 48 -9.87 -10.95 -10.95
C LEU A 48 -9.56 -9.50 -11.31
N THR A 49 -8.96 -8.78 -10.38
CA THR A 49 -8.75 -7.32 -10.45
C THR A 49 -7.76 -6.88 -11.54
N TYR A 50 -7.13 -7.82 -12.27
CA TYR A 50 -6.40 -7.49 -13.50
C TYR A 50 -7.28 -6.78 -14.54
N ARG A 51 -8.60 -7.01 -14.52
CA ARG A 51 -9.57 -6.33 -15.39
C ARG A 51 -9.60 -4.83 -15.15
N GLU A 52 -9.31 -4.37 -13.94
CA GLU A 52 -9.23 -2.93 -13.64
C GLU A 52 -7.99 -2.29 -14.29
N ILE A 53 -6.90 -3.04 -14.45
CA ILE A 53 -5.71 -2.61 -15.18
C ILE A 53 -6.08 -2.40 -16.66
N GLU A 54 -6.77 -3.37 -17.26
CA GLU A 54 -7.24 -3.29 -18.65
C GLU A 54 -8.28 -2.17 -18.84
N GLN A 55 -9.24 -2.03 -17.93
CA GLN A 55 -10.24 -0.95 -17.95
C GLN A 55 -9.62 0.44 -17.79
N ALA A 56 -8.48 0.54 -17.11
CA ALA A 56 -7.73 1.79 -17.01
C ALA A 56 -6.92 2.12 -18.28
N GLY A 57 -7.01 1.27 -19.32
CA GLY A 57 -6.38 1.48 -20.63
C GLY A 57 -4.96 0.91 -20.77
N PHE A 58 -4.52 0.08 -19.82
CA PHE A 58 -3.20 -0.57 -19.90
C PHE A 58 -3.30 -1.98 -20.49
N SER A 59 -2.35 -2.32 -21.36
CA SER A 59 -2.13 -3.71 -21.79
C SER A 59 -1.31 -4.44 -20.73
N ILE A 60 -1.68 -5.69 -20.45
CA ILE A 60 -0.90 -6.57 -19.58
C ILE A 60 -0.03 -7.45 -20.47
N ASP A 61 1.29 -7.24 -20.45
CA ASP A 61 2.25 -7.95 -21.29
C ASP A 61 2.49 -9.39 -20.83
N SER A 62 2.37 -9.61 -19.51
CA SER A 62 2.46 -10.97 -18.97
C SER A 62 1.67 -11.11 -17.66
N ARG A 63 1.28 -12.35 -17.37
CA ARG A 63 0.62 -12.76 -16.14
C ARG A 63 1.46 -13.84 -15.47
N VAL A 64 1.73 -13.68 -14.17
CA VAL A 64 2.46 -14.66 -13.36
C VAL A 64 1.55 -15.17 -12.25
N GLU A 65 0.97 -16.33 -12.47
CA GLU A 65 0.14 -17.00 -11.47
C GLU A 65 1.03 -17.64 -10.41
N LEU A 66 0.77 -17.31 -9.13
CA LEU A 66 1.53 -17.83 -8.01
C LEU A 66 0.66 -18.16 -6.79
N LEU A 67 -0.53 -17.53 -6.66
CA LEU A 67 -1.36 -17.76 -5.48
C LEU A 67 -1.90 -19.18 -5.43
N MET A 68 -1.79 -19.76 -4.25
CA MET A 68 -2.42 -21.03 -3.90
C MET A 68 -3.69 -20.76 -3.09
N SER A 69 -4.65 -21.70 -3.10
CA SER A 69 -5.86 -21.63 -2.27
C SER A 69 -5.56 -21.88 -0.78
N SER A 70 -4.48 -21.27 -0.26
CA SER A 70 -4.00 -21.45 1.11
C SER A 70 -3.26 -20.19 1.58
N ASP A 71 -3.70 -19.65 2.72
CA ASP A 71 -3.11 -18.51 3.43
C ASP A 71 -2.18 -18.94 4.58
N THR A 72 -1.82 -20.22 4.65
CA THR A 72 -0.87 -20.72 5.64
C THR A 72 0.57 -20.30 5.30
N PRO A 73 1.49 -20.26 6.29
CA PRO A 73 2.92 -19.98 6.04
C PRO A 73 3.53 -20.89 4.97
N THR A 74 3.13 -22.18 4.96
CA THR A 74 3.55 -23.13 3.92
C THR A 74 2.99 -22.76 2.55
N GLY A 75 1.71 -22.31 2.47
CA GLY A 75 1.08 -21.86 1.24
C GLY A 75 1.79 -20.63 0.67
N VAL A 76 2.07 -19.63 1.50
CA VAL A 76 2.81 -18.41 1.10
C VAL A 76 4.21 -18.76 0.61
N SER A 77 4.95 -19.64 1.32
CA SER A 77 6.29 -20.08 0.90
C SER A 77 6.28 -20.76 -0.47
N LYS A 78 5.29 -21.63 -0.72
CA LYS A 78 5.11 -22.29 -2.03
C LYS A 78 4.75 -21.28 -3.13
N ALA A 79 3.87 -20.32 -2.83
CA ALA A 79 3.51 -19.24 -3.75
C ALA A 79 4.74 -18.42 -4.16
N MET A 80 5.61 -18.06 -3.22
CA MET A 80 6.89 -17.41 -3.52
C MET A 80 7.76 -18.24 -4.46
N GLY A 81 7.87 -19.55 -4.24
CA GLY A 81 8.63 -20.46 -5.11
C GLY A 81 8.06 -20.50 -6.55
N LEU A 82 6.74 -20.58 -6.70
CA LEU A 82 6.07 -20.49 -8.00
C LEU A 82 6.31 -19.14 -8.67
N GLY A 83 6.28 -18.07 -7.89
CA GLY A 83 6.59 -16.70 -8.37
C GLY A 83 8.00 -16.62 -8.94
N LEU A 84 9.01 -17.12 -8.22
CA LEU A 84 10.41 -17.15 -8.69
C LEU A 84 10.56 -17.85 -10.04
N ILE A 85 9.91 -19.01 -10.21
CA ILE A 85 9.93 -19.76 -11.48
C ILE A 85 9.24 -18.94 -12.59
N GLY A 86 8.02 -18.45 -12.34
CA GLY A 86 7.24 -17.71 -13.32
C GLY A 86 7.87 -16.40 -13.77
N PHE A 87 8.42 -15.62 -12.83
CA PHE A 87 9.12 -14.36 -13.15
C PHE A 87 10.41 -14.62 -13.94
N GLY A 88 11.17 -15.69 -13.63
CA GLY A 88 12.35 -16.05 -14.39
C GLY A 88 12.07 -16.25 -15.88
N ASP A 89 11.01 -17.02 -16.21
CA ASP A 89 10.58 -17.27 -17.59
C ASP A 89 10.09 -15.98 -18.28
N VAL A 90 9.35 -15.15 -17.55
CA VAL A 90 8.78 -13.92 -18.08
C VAL A 90 9.87 -12.90 -18.37
N TYR A 91 10.83 -12.71 -17.50
CA TYR A 91 11.94 -11.77 -17.70
C TYR A 91 12.83 -12.17 -18.87
N ALA A 92 13.12 -13.46 -19.03
CA ALA A 92 13.88 -13.96 -20.17
C ALA A 92 13.19 -13.64 -21.52
N ARG A 93 11.86 -13.67 -21.57
CA ARG A 93 11.07 -13.39 -22.77
C ARG A 93 10.86 -11.90 -23.02
N MET A 94 10.53 -11.11 -21.98
CA MET A 94 10.21 -9.68 -22.11
C MET A 94 11.45 -8.81 -22.23
N ALA A 95 12.56 -9.25 -21.67
CA ALA A 95 13.85 -8.54 -21.65
C ALA A 95 13.70 -7.04 -21.29
N PRO A 96 13.17 -6.69 -20.11
CA PRO A 96 13.06 -5.31 -19.68
C PRO A 96 14.45 -4.72 -19.35
N ASP A 97 14.62 -3.41 -19.57
CA ASP A 97 15.84 -2.70 -19.19
C ASP A 97 15.86 -2.36 -17.70
N LEU A 98 14.67 -2.23 -17.07
CA LEU A 98 14.52 -1.93 -15.65
C LEU A 98 13.16 -2.39 -15.16
N ILE A 99 13.12 -2.91 -13.92
CA ILE A 99 11.89 -3.33 -13.24
C ILE A 99 11.53 -2.33 -12.15
N VAL A 100 10.27 -1.94 -12.10
CA VAL A 100 9.69 -1.13 -11.03
C VAL A 100 8.84 -2.02 -10.14
N VAL A 101 9.15 -2.01 -8.84
CA VAL A 101 8.42 -2.73 -7.79
C VAL A 101 8.01 -1.79 -6.67
N LEU A 102 6.85 -2.04 -6.07
CA LEU A 102 6.31 -1.22 -4.97
C LEU A 102 6.15 -2.06 -3.71
N GLY A 103 6.63 -1.53 -2.58
CA GLY A 103 6.32 -2.05 -1.25
C GLY A 103 7.08 -3.32 -0.87
N ASP A 104 6.38 -4.26 -0.27
CA ASP A 104 6.96 -5.29 0.58
C ASP A 104 6.29 -6.67 0.51
N ARG A 105 5.31 -6.85 -0.36
CA ARG A 105 4.56 -8.10 -0.41
C ARG A 105 5.40 -9.26 -0.95
N PHE A 106 5.04 -10.47 -0.55
CA PHE A 106 5.77 -11.69 -0.89
C PHE A 106 5.86 -11.95 -2.41
N GLU A 107 4.82 -11.61 -3.18
CA GLU A 107 4.84 -11.68 -4.64
C GLU A 107 5.82 -10.68 -5.25
N ILE A 108 5.96 -9.50 -4.65
CA ILE A 108 6.91 -8.46 -5.07
C ILE A 108 8.34 -8.86 -4.69
N PHE A 109 8.52 -9.50 -3.52
CA PHE A 109 9.81 -10.09 -3.15
C PHE A 109 10.26 -11.15 -4.18
N ALA A 110 9.36 -12.05 -4.60
CA ALA A 110 9.67 -13.05 -5.61
C ALA A 110 10.05 -12.41 -6.96
N ALA A 111 9.33 -11.36 -7.38
CA ALA A 111 9.63 -10.59 -8.57
C ALA A 111 11.03 -9.94 -8.50
N ALA A 112 11.35 -9.28 -7.39
CA ALA A 112 12.65 -8.64 -7.17
C ALA A 112 13.80 -9.65 -7.12
N ALA A 113 13.62 -10.79 -6.45
CA ALA A 113 14.62 -11.84 -6.38
C ALA A 113 14.92 -12.47 -7.75
N ALA A 114 13.89 -12.73 -8.56
CA ALA A 114 14.05 -13.21 -9.92
C ALA A 114 14.77 -12.18 -10.81
N ALA A 115 14.44 -10.89 -10.67
CA ALA A 115 15.09 -9.81 -11.41
C ALA A 115 16.58 -9.67 -11.07
N LEU A 116 16.92 -9.76 -9.77
CA LEU A 116 18.31 -9.73 -9.32
C LEU A 116 19.13 -10.84 -9.98
N VAL A 117 18.61 -12.08 -9.99
CA VAL A 117 19.28 -13.23 -10.60
C VAL A 117 19.37 -13.08 -12.13
N ALA A 118 18.36 -12.51 -12.77
CA ALA A 118 18.36 -12.22 -14.21
C ALA A 118 19.29 -11.07 -14.62
N GLY A 119 19.90 -10.36 -13.64
CA GLY A 119 20.77 -9.22 -13.93
C GLY A 119 20.02 -8.01 -14.48
N ILE A 120 18.77 -7.81 -14.06
CA ILE A 120 17.94 -6.69 -14.47
C ILE A 120 17.91 -5.65 -13.34
N PRO A 121 18.21 -4.36 -13.60
CA PRO A 121 18.11 -3.31 -12.59
C PRO A 121 16.70 -3.20 -12.01
N ILE A 122 16.61 -2.89 -10.72
CA ILE A 122 15.35 -2.78 -9.97
C ILE A 122 15.24 -1.37 -9.39
N ALA A 123 14.10 -0.72 -9.62
CA ALA A 123 13.66 0.49 -8.95
C ALA A 123 12.61 0.14 -7.88
N HIS A 124 12.92 0.39 -6.62
CA HIS A 124 12.05 0.11 -5.49
C HIS A 124 11.34 1.37 -5.02
N LEU A 125 10.02 1.33 -5.01
CA LEU A 125 9.16 2.39 -4.52
C LEU A 125 8.72 2.08 -3.09
N HIS A 126 8.65 3.11 -2.23
CA HIS A 126 8.26 3.00 -0.83
C HIS A 126 9.20 2.12 0.02
N GLY A 127 10.49 2.06 -0.32
CA GLY A 127 11.54 1.50 0.53
C GLY A 127 11.78 2.33 1.79
N GLY A 128 12.33 1.71 2.84
CA GLY A 128 12.69 2.38 4.09
C GLY A 128 11.54 2.66 5.07
N GLU A 129 10.28 2.39 4.69
CA GLU A 129 9.16 2.41 5.64
C GLU A 129 9.26 1.23 6.61
N LEU A 130 8.59 1.33 7.76
CA LEU A 130 8.51 0.25 8.75
C LEU A 130 7.11 -0.33 8.82
N THR A 131 7.06 -1.62 9.17
CA THR A 131 5.82 -2.34 9.46
C THR A 131 6.15 -3.40 10.53
N GLU A 132 6.52 -2.95 11.74
CA GLU A 132 7.14 -3.78 12.78
C GLU A 132 6.30 -5.02 13.18
N GLY A 133 4.98 -4.97 13.03
CA GLY A 133 4.09 -6.08 13.34
C GLY A 133 3.94 -7.14 12.24
N ALA A 134 4.68 -7.04 11.11
CA ALA A 134 4.52 -7.92 9.95
C ALA A 134 5.88 -8.43 9.42
N PHE A 135 5.90 -9.66 8.89
CA PHE A 135 7.09 -10.20 8.22
C PHE A 135 7.41 -9.44 6.92
N ASP A 136 6.46 -8.71 6.37
CA ASP A 136 6.60 -7.81 5.21
C ASP A 136 7.70 -6.78 5.43
N ASP A 137 7.95 -6.34 6.68
CA ASP A 137 9.03 -5.41 7.02
C ASP A 137 10.40 -5.94 6.59
N ALA A 138 10.70 -7.19 6.91
CA ALA A 138 11.93 -7.84 6.50
C ALA A 138 12.01 -8.01 4.98
N MET A 139 10.88 -8.31 4.31
CA MET A 139 10.82 -8.40 2.86
C MET A 139 11.09 -7.05 2.21
N ARG A 140 10.51 -5.95 2.72
CA ARG A 140 10.76 -4.59 2.23
C ARG A 140 12.23 -4.25 2.26
N HIS A 141 12.89 -4.47 3.38
CA HIS A 141 14.31 -4.17 3.51
C HIS A 141 15.18 -5.08 2.62
N SER A 142 14.78 -6.34 2.42
CA SER A 142 15.44 -7.25 1.48
C SER A 142 15.25 -6.78 0.02
N ILE A 143 14.05 -6.36 -0.38
CA ILE A 143 13.80 -5.78 -1.70
C ILE A 143 14.64 -4.52 -1.90
N THR A 144 14.73 -3.64 -0.89
CA THR A 144 15.64 -2.49 -0.92
C THR A 144 17.08 -2.93 -1.21
N LYS A 145 17.58 -3.95 -0.51
CA LYS A 145 18.95 -4.46 -0.75
C LYS A 145 19.16 -5.07 -2.14
N MET A 146 18.16 -5.69 -2.71
CA MET A 146 18.19 -6.21 -4.07
C MET A 146 18.10 -5.12 -5.14
N SER A 147 17.57 -3.95 -4.79
CA SER A 147 17.26 -2.87 -5.73
C SER A 147 18.43 -1.91 -5.95
N HIS A 148 18.36 -1.12 -7.00
CA HIS A 148 19.43 -0.29 -7.51
C HIS A 148 19.09 1.21 -7.50
N LEU A 149 17.80 1.54 -7.69
CA LEU A 149 17.24 2.88 -7.54
C LEU A 149 16.15 2.83 -6.47
N HIS A 150 16.08 3.83 -5.62
CA HIS A 150 15.18 3.84 -4.47
C HIS A 150 14.37 5.14 -4.45
N PHE A 151 13.05 5.00 -4.49
CA PHE A 151 12.12 6.12 -4.45
C PHE A 151 11.32 6.06 -3.16
N VAL A 152 11.65 6.95 -2.24
CA VAL A 152 11.12 6.95 -0.89
C VAL A 152 10.12 8.07 -0.67
N ALA A 153 9.16 7.84 0.23
CA ALA A 153 8.08 8.78 0.46
C ALA A 153 8.47 9.97 1.38
N ALA A 154 9.53 9.83 2.17
CA ALA A 154 9.96 10.86 3.10
C ALA A 154 11.48 10.81 3.37
N GLU A 155 12.04 11.92 3.88
CA GLU A 155 13.47 12.02 4.16
C GLU A 155 13.93 11.05 5.27
N GLU A 156 13.08 10.73 6.23
CA GLU A 156 13.38 9.72 7.25
C GLU A 156 13.59 8.34 6.63
N TYR A 157 12.76 7.98 5.64
CA TYR A 157 12.90 6.73 4.91
C TYR A 157 14.13 6.72 4.01
N ARG A 158 14.50 7.88 3.45
CA ARG A 158 15.77 8.04 2.72
C ARG A 158 16.96 7.71 3.60
N ARG A 159 17.02 8.27 4.81
CA ARG A 159 18.09 8.00 5.78
C ARG A 159 18.17 6.50 6.12
N ARG A 160 17.04 5.84 6.29
CA ARG A 160 16.99 4.40 6.59
C ARG A 160 17.49 3.55 5.42
N VAL A 161 17.14 3.88 4.19
CA VAL A 161 17.64 3.21 2.99
C VAL A 161 19.17 3.39 2.88
N ILE A 162 19.69 4.58 3.14
CA ILE A 162 21.13 4.83 3.18
C ILE A 162 21.80 4.03 4.32
N GLN A 163 21.17 3.95 5.48
CA GLN A 163 21.65 3.15 6.61
C GLN A 163 21.76 1.65 6.28
N LEU A 164 20.94 1.15 5.35
CA LEU A 164 21.04 -0.20 4.82
C LEU A 164 22.24 -0.39 3.85
N GLY A 165 23.06 0.64 3.65
CA GLY A 165 24.23 0.61 2.81
C GLY A 165 23.94 0.94 1.33
N GLU A 166 22.86 1.64 1.04
CA GLU A 166 22.56 2.11 -0.31
C GLU A 166 23.19 3.50 -0.58
N ASP A 167 23.72 3.70 -1.79
CA ASP A 167 24.36 4.95 -2.19
C ASP A 167 23.35 6.12 -2.16
N PRO A 168 23.61 7.20 -1.40
CA PRO A 168 22.73 8.36 -1.31
C PRO A 168 22.33 9.00 -2.65
N ARG A 169 23.17 8.83 -3.69
CA ARG A 169 22.91 9.33 -5.06
C ARG A 169 21.86 8.53 -5.81
N ARG A 170 21.51 7.35 -5.30
CA ARG A 170 20.50 6.43 -5.88
C ARG A 170 19.23 6.39 -5.05
N VAL A 171 19.11 7.25 -4.01
CA VAL A 171 17.95 7.33 -3.13
C VAL A 171 17.28 8.70 -3.28
N PHE A 172 16.07 8.71 -3.82
CA PHE A 172 15.30 9.89 -4.19
C PHE A 172 14.10 10.05 -3.28
N THR A 173 13.96 11.20 -2.61
CA THR A 173 12.76 11.53 -1.82
C THR A 173 11.74 12.17 -2.75
N VAL A 174 10.72 11.41 -3.15
CA VAL A 174 9.73 11.81 -4.16
C VAL A 174 8.33 12.09 -3.58
N GLY A 175 8.09 11.67 -2.33
CA GLY A 175 6.76 11.70 -1.71
C GLY A 175 5.97 10.40 -1.94
N GLY A 176 4.79 10.32 -1.33
CA GLY A 176 3.91 9.16 -1.42
C GLY A 176 3.07 9.15 -2.69
N LEU A 177 3.02 8.02 -3.38
CA LEU A 177 2.19 7.83 -4.58
C LEU A 177 0.68 7.97 -4.30
N GLY A 178 0.24 7.65 -3.08
CA GLY A 178 -1.15 7.84 -2.66
C GLY A 178 -1.56 9.32 -2.67
N VAL A 179 -0.65 10.21 -2.21
CA VAL A 179 -0.86 11.67 -2.24
C VAL A 179 -0.92 12.18 -3.69
N ASP A 180 -0.11 11.62 -4.56
CA ASP A 180 -0.12 11.96 -5.99
C ASP A 180 -1.46 11.59 -6.63
N ALA A 181 -1.98 10.41 -6.32
CA ALA A 181 -3.28 9.94 -6.79
C ALA A 181 -4.43 10.86 -6.37
N ILE A 182 -4.45 11.31 -5.11
CA ILE A 182 -5.48 12.22 -4.58
C ILE A 182 -5.57 13.51 -5.41
N LYS A 183 -4.45 14.04 -5.89
CA LYS A 183 -4.42 15.28 -6.67
C LYS A 183 -4.84 15.14 -8.12
N ARG A 184 -4.79 13.91 -8.65
CA ARG A 184 -5.05 13.63 -10.06
C ARG A 184 -6.46 13.08 -10.32
N ILE A 185 -7.11 12.54 -9.28
CA ILE A 185 -8.41 11.90 -9.41
C ILE A 185 -9.53 12.91 -9.14
N GLU A 186 -10.52 12.96 -10.01
CA GLU A 186 -11.74 13.70 -9.76
C GLU A 186 -12.64 12.88 -8.84
N LEU A 187 -12.80 13.38 -7.60
CA LEU A 187 -13.54 12.67 -6.56
C LEU A 187 -15.05 12.79 -6.79
N LEU A 188 -15.75 11.70 -6.51
CA LEU A 188 -17.22 11.66 -6.57
C LEU A 188 -17.84 12.58 -5.52
N GLY A 189 -18.92 13.25 -5.92
CA GLY A 189 -19.81 13.92 -5.00
C GLY A 189 -20.53 12.93 -4.09
N ARG A 190 -21.08 13.41 -2.96
CA ARG A 190 -21.73 12.55 -1.96
C ARG A 190 -22.83 11.67 -2.54
N GLU A 191 -23.75 12.26 -3.31
CA GLU A 191 -24.90 11.53 -3.89
C GLU A 191 -24.46 10.47 -4.91
N GLU A 192 -23.48 10.81 -5.74
CA GLU A 192 -22.92 9.90 -6.72
C GLU A 192 -22.19 8.73 -6.03
N LEU A 193 -21.43 9.04 -4.97
CA LEU A 193 -20.75 8.03 -4.16
C LEU A 193 -21.75 7.08 -3.50
N GLU A 194 -22.79 7.62 -2.84
CA GLU A 194 -23.87 6.84 -2.23
C GLU A 194 -24.51 5.87 -3.24
N LYS A 195 -24.83 6.39 -4.44
CA LYS A 195 -25.41 5.58 -5.51
C LYS A 195 -24.45 4.49 -6.00
N SER A 196 -23.18 4.82 -6.16
CA SER A 196 -22.15 3.89 -6.67
C SER A 196 -21.82 2.76 -5.69
N MET A 197 -22.08 3.00 -4.40
CA MET A 197 -21.81 2.07 -3.30
C MET A 197 -23.06 1.34 -2.82
N ASP A 198 -24.25 1.74 -3.25
CA ASP A 198 -25.53 1.32 -2.63
C ASP A 198 -25.49 1.50 -1.10
N PHE A 199 -25.02 2.67 -0.66
CA PHE A 199 -24.85 3.01 0.75
C PHE A 199 -25.32 4.43 1.01
N LYS A 200 -26.11 4.63 2.08
CA LYS A 200 -26.57 5.94 2.52
C LYS A 200 -25.76 6.43 3.71
N PHE A 201 -25.03 7.53 3.52
CA PHE A 201 -24.31 8.19 4.62
C PHE A 201 -25.28 8.65 5.70
N GLN A 202 -24.91 8.38 6.93
CA GLN A 202 -25.61 8.79 8.14
C GLN A 202 -25.14 10.19 8.59
N SER A 203 -25.56 10.63 9.78
CA SER A 203 -25.07 11.86 10.41
C SER A 203 -23.60 11.79 10.77
N ARG A 204 -23.11 10.59 11.11
CA ARG A 204 -21.69 10.26 11.30
C ARG A 204 -21.33 9.07 10.42
N ASN A 205 -20.08 9.02 9.96
CA ASN A 205 -19.65 7.94 9.07
C ASN A 205 -18.20 7.60 9.33
N LEU A 206 -17.89 6.32 9.38
CA LEU A 206 -16.53 5.81 9.57
C LEU A 206 -16.15 4.83 8.44
N LEU A 207 -14.94 4.98 7.93
CA LEU A 207 -14.33 4.01 7.01
C LEU A 207 -13.44 3.09 7.84
N VAL A 208 -13.78 1.80 7.87
CA VAL A 208 -13.14 0.81 8.72
C VAL A 208 -12.31 -0.16 7.88
N THR A 209 -11.01 -0.23 8.16
CA THR A 209 -10.09 -1.14 7.48
C THR A 209 -9.13 -1.76 8.49
N PHE A 210 -9.27 -3.05 8.75
CA PHE A 210 -8.45 -3.76 9.72
C PHE A 210 -7.82 -4.99 9.07
N HIS A 211 -6.48 -5.08 9.12
CA HIS A 211 -5.70 -6.18 8.57
C HIS A 211 -5.14 -7.07 9.69
N PRO A 212 -4.90 -8.35 9.42
CA PRO A 212 -4.18 -9.20 10.36
C PRO A 212 -2.81 -8.62 10.70
N VAL A 213 -2.37 -8.81 11.94
CA VAL A 213 -0.99 -8.59 12.37
C VAL A 213 -0.29 -9.93 12.27
N THR A 214 0.51 -10.12 11.22
CA THR A 214 0.99 -11.45 10.80
C THR A 214 1.89 -12.15 11.80
N LEU A 215 2.53 -11.40 12.71
CA LEU A 215 3.34 -11.95 13.80
C LEU A 215 2.54 -12.25 15.08
N GLU A 216 1.26 -11.82 15.15
CA GLU A 216 0.37 -11.99 16.31
C GLU A 216 -0.96 -12.65 15.94
N GLN A 217 -0.94 -13.76 15.22
CA GLN A 217 -2.14 -14.39 14.61
C GLN A 217 -3.34 -14.56 15.57
N GLN A 218 -3.09 -14.99 16.82
CA GLN A 218 -4.18 -15.14 17.81
C GLN A 218 -4.69 -13.80 18.36
N GLY A 219 -3.88 -12.73 18.28
CA GLY A 219 -4.27 -11.41 18.74
C GLY A 219 -5.23 -10.68 17.78
N SER A 220 -5.07 -10.85 16.46
CA SER A 220 -5.82 -10.10 15.45
C SER A 220 -7.33 -10.34 15.50
N THR A 221 -7.76 -11.57 15.74
CA THR A 221 -9.18 -11.94 15.89
C THR A 221 -9.77 -11.27 17.12
N GLN A 222 -9.09 -11.32 18.27
CA GLN A 222 -9.54 -10.65 19.48
C GLN A 222 -9.58 -9.13 19.31
N GLN A 223 -8.59 -8.54 18.68
CA GLN A 223 -8.54 -7.09 18.38
C GLN A 223 -9.73 -6.66 17.49
N MET A 224 -10.08 -7.47 16.48
CA MET A 224 -11.26 -7.23 15.66
C MET A 224 -12.56 -7.34 16.48
N ILE A 225 -12.68 -8.31 17.37
CA ILE A 225 -13.85 -8.46 18.27
C ILE A 225 -13.99 -7.24 19.16
N GLU A 226 -12.92 -6.74 19.76
CA GLU A 226 -12.89 -5.51 20.58
C GLU A 226 -13.36 -4.29 19.76
N LEU A 227 -12.85 -4.14 18.53
CA LEU A 227 -13.25 -3.08 17.61
C LEU A 227 -14.73 -3.17 17.28
N LEU A 228 -15.21 -4.33 16.85
CA LEU A 228 -16.61 -4.53 16.46
C LEU A 228 -17.57 -4.29 17.63
N ALA A 229 -17.18 -4.69 18.85
CA ALA A 229 -17.98 -4.45 20.05
C ALA A 229 -18.16 -2.95 20.34
N VAL A 230 -17.13 -2.13 20.10
CA VAL A 230 -17.24 -0.67 20.24
C VAL A 230 -18.06 -0.04 19.11
N LEU A 231 -17.92 -0.55 17.88
CA LEU A 231 -18.70 -0.06 16.74
C LEU A 231 -20.19 -0.39 16.88
N ASP A 232 -20.54 -1.50 17.56
CA ASP A 232 -21.90 -1.91 17.88
C ASP A 232 -22.66 -0.91 18.78
N GLU A 233 -21.92 -0.14 19.59
CA GLU A 233 -22.46 0.88 20.49
C GLU A 233 -22.78 2.22 19.79
N LEU A 234 -22.37 2.38 18.52
CA LEU A 234 -22.49 3.66 17.83
C LEU A 234 -23.89 3.83 17.22
N GLU A 235 -24.61 4.85 17.68
CA GLU A 235 -25.88 5.25 17.12
C GLU A 235 -25.70 6.23 15.94
N ASN A 236 -26.63 6.19 14.97
CA ASN A 236 -26.70 7.11 13.83
C ASN A 236 -25.37 7.23 13.04
N THR A 237 -24.60 6.13 13.03
CA THR A 237 -23.28 6.06 12.41
C THR A 237 -23.28 5.06 11.26
N GLY A 238 -22.92 5.54 10.06
CA GLY A 238 -22.68 4.70 8.90
C GLY A 238 -21.30 4.06 8.97
N LEU A 239 -21.23 2.76 8.80
CA LEU A 239 -19.98 1.98 8.88
C LEU A 239 -19.68 1.37 7.52
N ILE A 240 -18.56 1.78 6.93
CA ILE A 240 -18.09 1.33 5.62
C ILE A 240 -16.84 0.48 5.85
N PHE A 241 -16.98 -0.83 5.70
CA PHE A 241 -15.86 -1.75 5.84
C PHE A 241 -15.20 -2.04 4.49
N THR A 242 -13.86 -2.03 4.46
CA THR A 242 -13.10 -2.66 3.39
C THR A 242 -12.46 -3.94 3.93
N MET A 243 -12.57 -5.02 3.15
CA MET A 243 -12.06 -6.33 3.57
C MET A 243 -10.52 -6.36 3.63
N PRO A 244 -9.94 -7.16 4.53
CA PRO A 244 -8.49 -7.35 4.60
C PRO A 244 -7.94 -7.98 3.32
N ASN A 245 -6.62 -7.89 3.16
CA ASN A 245 -5.89 -8.56 2.09
C ASN A 245 -5.82 -10.08 2.31
N SER A 246 -5.20 -10.81 1.35
CA SER A 246 -4.92 -12.24 1.39
C SER A 246 -3.84 -12.67 2.40
N ASP A 247 -3.56 -11.85 3.40
CA ASP A 247 -2.56 -12.15 4.42
C ASP A 247 -3.06 -13.27 5.35
N THR A 248 -2.13 -13.94 6.02
CA THR A 248 -2.46 -15.05 6.94
C THR A 248 -3.44 -14.59 8.02
N GLY A 249 -4.55 -15.33 8.21
CA GLY A 249 -5.64 -14.99 9.14
C GLY A 249 -6.69 -14.02 8.60
N GLY A 250 -6.55 -13.54 7.37
CA GLY A 250 -7.51 -12.60 6.76
C GLY A 250 -8.93 -13.14 6.64
N ARG A 251 -9.09 -14.44 6.35
CA ARG A 251 -10.41 -15.09 6.20
C ARG A 251 -11.25 -15.05 7.47
N GLU A 252 -10.63 -15.24 8.63
CA GLU A 252 -11.33 -15.19 9.92
C GLU A 252 -11.85 -13.78 10.20
N LEU A 253 -11.04 -12.76 9.93
CA LEU A 253 -11.48 -11.37 10.08
C LEU A 253 -12.61 -11.01 9.10
N MET A 254 -12.57 -11.51 7.86
CA MET A 254 -13.65 -11.33 6.88
C MET A 254 -14.97 -11.91 7.40
N ALA A 255 -14.96 -13.12 7.95
CA ALA A 255 -16.14 -13.76 8.51
C ALA A 255 -16.76 -12.95 9.68
N LEU A 256 -15.93 -12.36 10.55
CA LEU A 256 -16.39 -11.48 11.63
C LEU A 256 -17.05 -10.21 11.10
N VAL A 257 -16.47 -9.58 10.08
CA VAL A 257 -17.04 -8.38 9.45
C VAL A 257 -18.38 -8.71 8.77
N GLU A 258 -18.45 -9.81 8.02
CA GLU A 258 -19.68 -10.25 7.34
C GLU A 258 -20.82 -10.52 8.35
N ALA A 259 -20.50 -11.20 9.45
CA ALA A 259 -21.46 -11.46 10.54
C ALA A 259 -21.93 -10.16 11.21
N PHE A 260 -21.05 -9.18 11.38
CA PHE A 260 -21.38 -7.86 11.92
C PHE A 260 -22.33 -7.11 10.97
N VAL A 261 -21.95 -6.96 9.70
CA VAL A 261 -22.72 -6.21 8.70
C VAL A 261 -24.12 -6.78 8.48
N THR A 262 -24.29 -8.10 8.58
CA THR A 262 -25.61 -8.75 8.45
C THR A 262 -26.59 -8.29 9.52
N ARG A 263 -26.11 -7.88 10.69
CA ARG A 263 -26.94 -7.42 11.83
C ARG A 263 -27.14 -5.91 11.87
N HIS A 264 -26.37 -5.15 11.06
CA HIS A 264 -26.36 -3.68 11.13
C HIS A 264 -26.78 -3.06 9.80
N PRO A 265 -28.01 -2.51 9.69
CA PRO A 265 -28.52 -1.97 8.42
C PRO A 265 -27.74 -0.75 7.90
N HIS A 266 -27.02 -0.05 8.79
CA HIS A 266 -26.16 1.10 8.44
C HIS A 266 -24.69 0.72 8.22
N ALA A 267 -24.39 -0.57 8.16
CA ALA A 267 -23.06 -1.09 7.84
C ALA A 267 -23.06 -1.77 6.47
N ARG A 268 -21.97 -1.62 5.74
CA ARG A 268 -21.69 -2.34 4.48
C ARG A 268 -20.25 -2.75 4.44
N ALA A 269 -20.00 -3.93 3.88
CA ALA A 269 -18.66 -4.44 3.63
C ALA A 269 -18.42 -4.56 2.13
N TYR A 270 -17.24 -4.15 1.70
CA TYR A 270 -16.83 -4.22 0.31
C TYR A 270 -15.53 -4.99 0.22
N GLN A 271 -15.44 -5.95 -0.68
CA GLN A 271 -14.20 -6.65 -0.98
C GLN A 271 -13.11 -5.64 -1.36
N SER A 272 -13.49 -4.63 -2.12
CA SER A 272 -12.71 -3.42 -2.34
C SER A 272 -13.62 -2.32 -2.91
N LEU A 273 -13.33 -1.09 -2.55
CA LEU A 273 -14.00 0.09 -3.12
C LEU A 273 -13.38 0.53 -4.46
N GLY A 274 -12.17 0.06 -4.78
CA GLY A 274 -11.36 0.68 -5.84
C GLY A 274 -10.89 2.08 -5.45
N GLN A 275 -9.91 2.61 -6.16
CA GLN A 275 -9.26 3.87 -5.78
C GLN A 275 -10.22 5.05 -5.73
N LEU A 276 -11.06 5.23 -6.76
CA LEU A 276 -11.96 6.38 -6.87
C LEU A 276 -12.96 6.44 -5.69
N ARG A 277 -13.70 5.35 -5.44
CA ARG A 277 -14.67 5.30 -4.35
C ARG A 277 -14.02 5.38 -2.97
N TYR A 278 -12.85 4.73 -2.81
CA TYR A 278 -12.10 4.77 -1.55
C TYR A 278 -11.64 6.20 -1.20
N LEU A 279 -10.99 6.90 -2.12
CA LEU A 279 -10.56 8.28 -1.91
C LEU A 279 -11.76 9.23 -1.77
N SER A 280 -12.85 8.99 -2.50
CA SER A 280 -14.09 9.75 -2.32
C SER A 280 -14.72 9.51 -0.94
N CYS A 281 -14.68 8.26 -0.42
CA CYS A 281 -15.09 7.98 0.96
C CYS A 281 -14.28 8.77 1.98
N LEU A 282 -12.94 8.81 1.84
CA LEU A 282 -12.08 9.59 2.75
C LEU A 282 -12.52 11.04 2.89
N ARG A 283 -13.03 11.63 1.80
CA ARG A 283 -13.53 13.02 1.80
C ARG A 283 -14.88 13.18 2.53
N HIS A 284 -15.68 12.12 2.62
CA HIS A 284 -17.05 12.19 3.10
C HIS A 284 -17.28 11.50 4.45
N VAL A 285 -16.28 10.78 4.99
CA VAL A 285 -16.35 10.19 6.33
C VAL A 285 -15.77 11.12 7.39
N ASP A 286 -16.21 10.94 8.63
CA ASP A 286 -15.67 11.68 9.78
C ASP A 286 -14.29 11.17 10.20
N GLY A 287 -13.98 9.91 9.90
CA GLY A 287 -12.69 9.32 10.22
C GLY A 287 -12.46 7.94 9.63
N VAL A 288 -11.20 7.57 9.59
CA VAL A 288 -10.73 6.21 9.28
C VAL A 288 -10.43 5.49 10.59
N VAL A 289 -10.86 4.23 10.71
CA VAL A 289 -10.66 3.41 11.91
C VAL A 289 -10.02 2.09 11.53
N GLY A 290 -8.97 1.69 12.21
CA GLY A 290 -8.30 0.41 12.00
C GLY A 290 -6.79 0.50 11.98
N ASN A 291 -6.14 -0.34 11.18
CA ASN A 291 -4.68 -0.42 11.12
C ASN A 291 -4.11 -0.39 9.69
N SER A 292 -4.88 0.22 8.76
CA SER A 292 -4.46 0.39 7.37
C SER A 292 -3.44 1.53 7.22
N SER A 293 -2.42 1.33 6.37
CA SER A 293 -1.46 2.39 6.03
C SER A 293 -2.10 3.62 5.36
N SER A 294 -3.25 3.45 4.71
CA SER A 294 -3.98 4.54 4.09
C SER A 294 -4.45 5.61 5.09
N GLY A 295 -4.78 5.21 6.32
CA GLY A 295 -5.08 6.16 7.40
C GLY A 295 -3.91 7.10 7.73
N LEU A 296 -2.68 6.67 7.45
CA LEU A 296 -1.47 7.45 7.68
C LEU A 296 -1.03 8.23 6.43
N ALA A 297 -1.15 7.59 5.26
CA ALA A 297 -0.61 8.12 4.00
C ALA A 297 -1.58 9.02 3.24
N GLU A 298 -2.85 8.62 3.10
CA GLU A 298 -3.84 9.32 2.30
C GLU A 298 -4.78 10.20 3.13
N ALA A 299 -5.30 9.71 4.25
CA ALA A 299 -6.31 10.42 5.06
C ALA A 299 -5.87 11.84 5.48
N PRO A 300 -4.60 12.10 5.88
CA PRO A 300 -4.17 13.45 6.24
C PRO A 300 -4.31 14.46 5.09
N SER A 301 -4.08 14.03 3.82
CA SER A 301 -4.24 14.89 2.64
C SER A 301 -5.70 15.22 2.33
N MET A 302 -6.65 14.49 2.92
CA MET A 302 -8.08 14.71 2.77
C MET A 302 -8.67 15.51 3.95
N GLY A 303 -7.85 15.87 4.94
CA GLY A 303 -8.32 16.50 6.18
C GLY A 303 -9.16 15.56 7.04
N THR A 304 -8.95 14.24 6.93
CA THR A 304 -9.71 13.21 7.64
C THR A 304 -8.92 12.66 8.80
N GLY A 305 -9.55 12.60 9.98
CA GLY A 305 -8.94 12.02 11.18
C GLY A 305 -8.79 10.51 11.06
N THR A 306 -7.76 9.94 11.70
CA THR A 306 -7.52 8.49 11.71
C THR A 306 -7.38 7.99 13.14
N ILE A 307 -8.08 6.90 13.47
CA ILE A 307 -7.83 6.09 14.67
C ILE A 307 -7.00 4.89 14.21
N ASN A 308 -5.70 4.92 14.54
CA ASN A 308 -4.79 3.81 14.26
C ASN A 308 -4.73 2.87 15.46
N ILE A 309 -5.20 1.63 15.26
CA ILE A 309 -5.36 0.64 16.33
C ILE A 309 -4.17 -0.33 16.32
N GLY A 310 -3.55 -0.49 17.48
CA GLY A 310 -2.43 -1.41 17.68
C GLY A 310 -1.14 -0.94 17.03
N ASP A 311 -0.20 -1.85 16.85
CA ASP A 311 1.18 -1.54 16.50
C ASP A 311 1.58 -1.90 15.07
N ARG A 312 0.66 -2.42 14.24
CA ARG A 312 0.95 -2.77 12.84
C ARG A 312 1.64 -1.65 12.05
N GLN A 313 1.32 -0.39 12.36
CA GLN A 313 1.90 0.79 11.71
C GLN A 313 3.02 1.45 12.56
N ARG A 314 3.52 0.76 13.60
CA ARG A 314 4.61 1.28 14.44
C ARG A 314 5.84 1.57 13.59
N GLY A 315 6.51 2.67 13.89
CA GLY A 315 7.69 3.14 13.15
C GLY A 315 7.39 3.92 11.87
N ARG A 316 6.13 4.03 11.44
CA ARG A 316 5.74 4.89 10.32
C ARG A 316 5.52 6.33 10.76
N LEU A 317 5.76 7.26 9.84
CA LEU A 317 5.44 8.67 10.05
C LEU A 317 3.93 8.85 10.19
N MET A 318 3.54 9.64 11.18
CA MET A 318 2.15 9.95 11.48
C MET A 318 1.93 11.46 11.49
N ALA A 319 0.88 11.90 10.80
CA ALA A 319 0.42 13.28 10.88
C ALA A 319 -0.30 13.54 12.22
N SER A 320 -0.49 14.81 12.58
CA SER A 320 -1.24 15.18 13.79
C SER A 320 -2.73 14.83 13.76
N SER A 321 -3.25 14.43 12.60
CA SER A 321 -4.61 13.86 12.41
C SER A 321 -4.73 12.39 12.82
N VAL A 322 -3.64 11.72 13.21
CA VAL A 322 -3.65 10.31 13.62
C VAL A 322 -3.73 10.19 15.13
N ILE A 323 -4.74 9.50 15.59
CA ILE A 323 -4.96 9.12 16.99
C ILE A 323 -4.51 7.68 17.14
N GLN A 324 -3.39 7.45 17.83
CA GLN A 324 -2.92 6.11 18.15
C GLN A 324 -3.69 5.55 19.35
N CYS A 325 -4.13 4.31 19.30
CA CYS A 325 -4.77 3.64 20.42
C CYS A 325 -4.43 2.16 20.51
N GLU A 326 -4.53 1.61 21.73
CA GLU A 326 -4.41 0.18 21.98
C GLU A 326 -5.65 -0.58 21.46
N PRO A 327 -5.52 -1.85 21.07
CA PRO A 327 -6.62 -2.66 20.57
C PRO A 327 -7.54 -3.18 21.70
N SER A 328 -8.01 -2.27 22.56
CA SER A 328 -8.96 -2.56 23.63
C SER A 328 -10.18 -1.67 23.53
N MET A 329 -11.35 -2.17 23.94
CA MET A 329 -12.60 -1.40 23.90
C MET A 329 -12.47 -0.02 24.55
N SER A 330 -11.82 0.06 25.71
CA SER A 330 -11.66 1.33 26.45
C SER A 330 -10.83 2.34 25.67
N SER A 331 -9.71 1.89 25.07
CA SER A 331 -8.83 2.75 24.29
C SER A 331 -9.48 3.21 22.98
N ILE A 332 -10.21 2.31 22.30
CA ILE A 332 -10.93 2.62 21.06
C ILE A 332 -12.06 3.62 21.33
N ARG A 333 -12.84 3.48 22.43
CA ARG A 333 -13.86 4.47 22.83
C ARG A 333 -13.25 5.84 23.11
N SER A 334 -12.12 5.89 23.81
CA SER A 334 -11.41 7.15 24.07
C SER A 334 -10.94 7.80 22.77
N ALA A 335 -10.41 7.01 21.83
CA ALA A 335 -9.98 7.49 20.52
C ALA A 335 -11.17 8.01 19.68
N LEU A 336 -12.32 7.34 19.71
CA LEU A 336 -13.55 7.82 19.06
C LEU A 336 -14.04 9.14 19.68
N SER A 337 -14.02 9.27 21.02
CA SER A 337 -14.37 10.52 21.68
C SER A 337 -13.47 11.66 21.22
N ARG A 338 -12.15 11.41 21.10
CA ARG A 338 -11.19 12.38 20.59
C ARG A 338 -11.41 12.72 19.11
N LEU A 339 -11.76 11.74 18.27
CA LEU A 339 -12.05 11.97 16.85
C LEU A 339 -13.18 12.99 16.64
N TYR A 340 -14.18 12.95 17.51
CA TYR A 340 -15.33 13.86 17.47
C TYR A 340 -15.17 15.12 18.32
N ASP A 341 -14.03 15.28 18.99
CA ASP A 341 -13.73 16.50 19.77
C ASP A 341 -13.62 17.72 18.85
N PRO A 342 -14.30 18.85 19.18
CA PRO A 342 -14.30 20.05 18.35
C PRO A 342 -12.88 20.64 18.10
N GLU A 343 -11.97 20.60 19.06
CA GLU A 343 -10.62 21.10 18.91
C GLU A 343 -9.82 20.23 17.95
N PHE A 344 -9.94 18.89 18.07
CA PHE A 344 -9.32 17.96 17.13
C PHE A 344 -9.87 18.15 15.72
N ARG A 345 -11.17 18.28 15.54
CA ARG A 345 -11.79 18.50 14.22
C ARG A 345 -11.36 19.84 13.61
N ALA A 346 -11.20 20.89 14.38
CA ALA A 346 -10.73 22.18 13.92
C ALA A 346 -9.26 22.14 13.43
N LEU A 347 -8.45 21.21 13.93
CA LEU A 347 -7.05 21.02 13.51
C LEU A 347 -6.95 20.38 12.10
N LEU A 348 -7.88 19.48 11.73
CA LEU A 348 -7.78 18.63 10.55
C LEU A 348 -7.47 19.36 9.22
N PRO A 349 -8.10 20.53 8.90
CA PRO A 349 -7.81 21.23 7.65
C PRO A 349 -6.39 21.79 7.53
N SER A 350 -5.68 21.95 8.65
CA SER A 350 -4.31 22.50 8.70
C SER A 350 -3.21 21.44 8.82
N VAL A 351 -3.59 20.18 8.86
CA VAL A 351 -2.64 19.06 9.01
C VAL A 351 -1.73 18.94 7.78
N LEU A 352 -0.43 18.87 8.05
CA LEU A 352 0.57 18.59 7.02
C LEU A 352 0.76 17.07 6.89
N ASN A 353 0.66 16.58 5.66
CA ASN A 353 0.93 15.17 5.38
C ASN A 353 2.45 14.93 5.31
N PRO A 354 3.03 14.06 6.17
CA PRO A 354 4.46 13.77 6.15
C PRO A 354 4.91 13.03 4.87
N TYR A 355 3.97 12.48 4.11
CA TYR A 355 4.22 11.81 2.83
C TYR A 355 4.22 12.78 1.63
N GLY A 356 4.25 14.08 1.88
CA GLY A 356 4.44 15.11 0.87
C GLY A 356 3.14 15.70 0.33
N THR A 357 3.28 16.40 -0.80
CA THR A 357 2.22 17.21 -1.40
C THR A 357 1.84 16.79 -2.82
N GLY A 358 2.29 15.61 -3.29
CA GLY A 358 2.07 15.08 -4.65
C GLY A 358 3.21 15.43 -5.62
N GLY A 359 3.14 14.89 -6.84
CA GLY A 359 4.16 15.04 -7.88
C GLY A 359 5.19 13.89 -7.89
N ALA A 360 4.97 12.84 -7.11
CA ALA A 360 5.88 11.68 -7.00
C ALA A 360 6.07 10.99 -8.36
N ALA A 361 5.00 10.68 -9.09
CA ALA A 361 5.08 9.97 -10.37
C ALA A 361 5.94 10.72 -11.38
N LYS A 362 5.79 12.05 -11.48
CA LYS A 362 6.59 12.86 -12.38
C LYS A 362 8.09 12.81 -12.07
N GLN A 363 8.46 12.93 -10.79
CA GLN A 363 9.85 12.86 -10.35
C GLN A 363 10.46 11.48 -10.60
N ILE A 364 9.68 10.41 -10.40
CA ILE A 364 10.11 9.03 -10.67
C ILE A 364 10.38 8.87 -12.16
N VAL A 365 9.47 9.30 -13.04
CA VAL A 365 9.64 9.22 -14.50
C VAL A 365 10.87 9.96 -14.95
N GLU A 366 11.12 11.18 -14.46
CA GLU A 366 12.32 11.96 -14.78
C GLU A 366 13.62 11.19 -14.45
N VAL A 367 13.66 10.50 -13.31
CA VAL A 367 14.81 9.65 -12.95
C VAL A 367 14.88 8.41 -13.84
N LEU A 368 13.76 7.72 -14.08
CA LEU A 368 13.72 6.51 -14.93
C LEU A 368 14.16 6.80 -16.37
N GLU A 369 13.83 7.98 -16.88
CA GLU A 369 14.21 8.45 -18.21
C GLU A 369 15.73 8.78 -18.28
N ASN A 370 16.23 9.56 -17.32
CA ASN A 370 17.54 10.20 -17.42
C ASN A 370 18.68 9.48 -16.70
N HIS A 371 18.37 8.61 -15.71
CA HIS A 371 19.43 7.92 -14.96
C HIS A 371 20.15 6.89 -15.83
N PRO A 372 21.51 6.91 -15.90
CA PRO A 372 22.26 5.91 -16.65
C PRO A 372 22.06 4.50 -16.07
N LEU A 373 21.81 3.51 -16.94
CA LEU A 373 21.73 2.11 -16.53
C LEU A 373 23.07 1.40 -16.59
N ASP A 374 24.03 1.94 -17.36
CA ASP A 374 25.37 1.37 -17.47
C ASP A 374 26.08 1.35 -16.11
N GLY A 375 26.55 0.17 -15.71
CA GLY A 375 27.20 -0.05 -14.42
C GLY A 375 26.25 -0.03 -13.21
N LEU A 376 24.93 0.13 -13.40
CA LEU A 376 23.96 0.23 -12.30
C LEU A 376 23.90 -1.07 -11.48
N LEU A 377 24.06 -2.24 -12.12
CA LEU A 377 24.05 -3.55 -11.47
C LEU A 377 25.21 -3.74 -10.47
N LYS A 378 26.35 -3.07 -10.72
CA LYS A 378 27.49 -3.11 -9.80
C LYS A 378 27.30 -2.06 -8.74
N LYS A 379 26.76 -2.45 -7.59
CA LYS A 379 26.65 -1.55 -6.45
C LYS A 379 27.62 -1.94 -5.33
N THR A 380 28.21 -0.93 -4.72
CA THR A 380 29.04 -1.06 -3.53
C THR A 380 28.17 -0.82 -2.29
N PHE A 381 28.59 -1.37 -1.17
CA PHE A 381 27.98 -1.03 0.10
C PHE A 381 28.44 0.39 0.50
N PHE A 382 27.50 1.25 0.85
CA PHE A 382 27.78 2.59 1.32
C PHE A 382 27.97 2.58 2.84
N ASP A 383 29.20 2.81 3.28
CA ASP A 383 29.53 2.93 4.70
C ASP A 383 29.18 4.32 5.22
N LEU A 384 28.45 4.40 6.31
CA LEU A 384 28.21 5.68 7.01
C LEU A 384 29.51 6.23 7.62
N ALA A 385 29.63 7.56 7.66
CA ALA A 385 30.75 8.22 8.32
C ALA A 385 30.87 7.77 9.78
N GLY A 386 32.06 7.33 10.20
CA GLY A 386 32.34 6.76 11.54
C GLY A 386 32.57 5.25 11.54
N PHE A 387 32.20 4.51 10.49
CA PHE A 387 32.51 3.07 10.36
C PHE A 387 33.92 2.80 9.82
N SER A 388 34.54 3.77 9.13
CA SER A 388 35.86 3.64 8.49
C SER A 388 37.06 3.96 9.39
N GLU A 389 36.86 4.43 10.62
CA GLU A 389 37.96 4.81 11.53
C GLU A 389 38.47 3.68 12.44
N SER A 390 37.92 2.45 12.31
CA SER A 390 38.32 1.30 13.15
C SER A 390 39.01 0.16 12.37
N ARG A 391 39.66 0.48 11.24
CA ARG A 391 40.54 -0.46 10.54
C ARG A 391 41.98 0.01 10.53
#